data_305cdaa056bc09aaf2bdb4f400ab22d9
#
_entry.id   305cdaa056bc09aaf2bdb4f400ab22d9
#
_cell.length_a   1.000
_cell.length_b   1.000
_cell.length_c   1.000
_cell.angle_alpha   90.00
_cell.angle_beta   90.00
_cell.angle_gamma   90.00
#
_symmetry.space_group_name_H-M   'P 1'
#
loop_
_entity.id
_entity.type
_entity.pdbx_description
1 polymer ?
#
loop_
_entity_poly.entity_id
_entity_poly.type
_entity_poly.pdbx_seq_one_letter_code
_entity_poly.pdbx_strand_id
1 'polypeptide(L)'
;LGDVYKRQDKNSETYRLLKLQNITSLIAAPLIENEIITGFLGVDNPRRRYDNSSLLSSVVFFVSESMNRKQQEQKLKAMSYLDSMTHIFNRNALIERIDKIKKSQNKDIGIAYFDLNGLKKINDLQGHLEGDAVLKKTAYLINECFPRKAYRFGGDEFVVLSVDVKEASFIKQVEQSKKYLEQNGISCSVGVSWCYNINDVDELIKDCLLYTSDAAD
;
A
#
# COMPACT_ATOMS: atom_id res chain seq x y z
N LEU A 1 23.18 -20.46 16.94
CA LEU A 1 23.53 -21.77 17.49
C LEU A 1 23.00 -21.82 18.91
N GLY A 2 21.98 -22.66 19.16
CA GLY A 2 21.10 -22.56 20.31
C GLY A 2 21.79 -22.80 21.66
N ASP A 3 21.79 -21.79 22.49
CA ASP A 3 22.15 -21.93 23.91
C ASP A 3 20.93 -22.42 24.69
N VAL A 4 21.04 -23.66 25.19
CA VAL A 4 20.09 -24.21 26.12
C VAL A 4 20.44 -23.63 27.51
N TYR A 5 19.69 -22.63 27.97
CA TYR A 5 19.88 -22.09 29.32
C TYR A 5 19.41 -23.11 30.37
N LYS A 6 20.34 -23.88 30.92
CA LYS A 6 20.07 -24.92 31.95
C LYS A 6 19.98 -24.36 33.40
N ARG A 7 20.44 -23.14 33.66
CA ARG A 7 20.35 -22.52 35.01
C ARG A 7 20.18 -21.00 34.88
N GLN A 8 19.05 -20.49 35.32
CA GLN A 8 18.89 -19.04 35.53
C GLN A 8 19.22 -18.68 36.98
N ASP A 9 19.78 -17.49 37.17
CA ASP A 9 19.92 -16.90 38.49
C ASP A 9 18.51 -16.66 39.05
N LYS A 10 18.24 -17.26 40.24
CA LYS A 10 16.96 -17.15 40.94
C LYS A 10 16.59 -15.70 41.32
N ASN A 11 17.56 -14.79 41.30
CA ASN A 11 17.38 -13.38 41.60
C ASN A 11 17.10 -12.54 40.32
N SER A 12 17.17 -13.12 39.11
CA SER A 12 16.92 -12.39 37.88
C SER A 12 15.43 -12.09 37.71
N GLU A 13 15.13 -10.96 37.08
CA GLU A 13 13.77 -10.56 36.73
C GLU A 13 13.11 -11.58 35.80
N THR A 14 13.86 -12.13 34.87
CA THR A 14 13.41 -13.19 33.96
C THR A 14 12.97 -14.46 34.71
N TYR A 15 13.69 -14.85 35.76
CA TYR A 15 13.27 -15.99 36.60
C TYR A 15 11.94 -15.72 37.29
N ARG A 16 11.73 -14.52 37.81
CA ARG A 16 10.47 -14.12 38.47
C ARG A 16 9.29 -14.16 37.51
N LEU A 17 9.48 -13.66 36.28
CA LEU A 17 8.44 -13.67 35.23
C LEU A 17 8.08 -15.09 34.81
N LEU A 18 9.05 -15.97 34.58
CA LEU A 18 8.81 -17.35 34.21
C LEU A 18 8.11 -18.14 35.35
N LYS A 19 8.47 -17.86 36.60
CA LYS A 19 7.84 -18.48 37.75
C LYS A 19 6.37 -18.07 37.91
N LEU A 20 6.02 -16.81 37.63
CA LEU A 20 4.63 -16.32 37.63
C LEU A 20 3.76 -17.08 36.59
N GLN A 21 4.35 -17.53 35.51
CA GLN A 21 3.69 -18.30 34.46
C GLN A 21 3.75 -19.83 34.66
N ASN A 22 4.23 -20.29 35.82
CA ASN A 22 4.47 -21.70 36.14
C ASN A 22 5.43 -22.42 35.16
N ILE A 23 6.38 -21.67 34.59
CA ILE A 23 7.42 -22.22 33.72
C ILE A 23 8.60 -22.67 34.60
N THR A 24 8.86 -23.97 34.63
CA THR A 24 9.94 -24.61 35.40
C THR A 24 11.16 -24.95 34.54
N SER A 25 10.94 -25.09 33.23
CA SER A 25 11.98 -25.33 32.23
C SER A 25 11.59 -24.70 30.91
N LEU A 26 12.57 -24.19 30.18
CA LEU A 26 12.39 -23.53 28.91
C LEU A 26 13.53 -23.95 27.96
N ILE A 27 13.20 -24.31 26.73
CA ILE A 27 14.11 -24.44 25.62
C ILE A 27 13.80 -23.32 24.66
N ALA A 28 14.72 -22.41 24.39
CA ALA A 28 14.50 -21.29 23.49
C ALA A 28 15.61 -21.20 22.44
N ALA A 29 15.23 -20.79 21.23
CA ALA A 29 16.16 -20.48 20.16
C ALA A 29 15.87 -19.07 19.61
N PRO A 30 16.90 -18.26 19.33
CA PRO A 30 16.72 -16.89 18.86
C PRO A 30 16.22 -16.88 17.42
N LEU A 31 15.32 -15.94 17.13
CA LEU A 31 14.98 -15.51 15.78
C LEU A 31 15.96 -14.41 15.39
N ILE A 32 16.75 -14.65 14.35
CA ILE A 32 17.81 -13.73 13.92
C ILE A 32 17.43 -13.17 12.55
N GLU A 33 17.46 -11.86 12.42
CA GLU A 33 17.24 -11.13 11.18
C GLU A 33 18.39 -10.13 10.98
N ASN A 34 19.09 -10.20 9.85
CA ASN A 34 20.25 -9.34 9.54
C ASN A 34 21.28 -9.28 10.70
N GLU A 35 21.62 -10.44 11.26
CA GLU A 35 22.54 -10.59 12.41
C GLU A 35 22.03 -9.98 13.74
N ILE A 36 20.80 -9.51 13.77
CA ILE A 36 20.15 -8.93 14.96
C ILE A 36 19.12 -9.93 15.48
N ILE A 37 19.11 -10.14 16.80
CA ILE A 37 18.07 -10.96 17.44
C ILE A 37 16.79 -10.14 17.51
N THR A 38 15.76 -10.57 16.78
CA THR A 38 14.44 -9.91 16.72
C THR A 38 13.41 -10.57 17.63
N GLY A 39 13.70 -11.77 18.15
CA GLY A 39 12.79 -12.49 19.02
C GLY A 39 13.35 -13.87 19.43
N PHE A 40 12.51 -14.63 20.10
CA PHE A 40 12.83 -16.00 20.52
C PHE A 40 11.63 -16.90 20.26
N LEU A 41 11.90 -18.14 19.83
CA LEU A 41 10.94 -19.23 19.83
C LEU A 41 11.27 -20.16 20.99
N GLY A 42 10.29 -20.46 21.86
CA GLY A 42 10.51 -21.28 23.03
C GLY A 42 9.48 -22.37 23.19
N VAL A 43 9.85 -23.41 23.93
CA VAL A 43 8.97 -24.49 24.40
C VAL A 43 9.07 -24.53 25.91
N ASP A 44 7.91 -24.29 26.56
CA ASP A 44 7.78 -24.26 28.01
C ASP A 44 7.48 -25.68 28.55
N ASN A 45 8.12 -26.02 29.67
CA ASN A 45 7.93 -27.28 30.39
C ASN A 45 7.92 -28.51 29.47
N PRO A 46 8.95 -28.74 28.63
CA PRO A 46 8.97 -29.87 27.73
C PRO A 46 8.86 -31.19 28.51
N ARG A 47 7.92 -32.07 28.13
CA ARG A 47 7.65 -33.33 28.83
C ARG A 47 8.79 -34.36 28.73
N ARG A 48 9.68 -34.22 27.74
CA ARG A 48 10.89 -35.03 27.57
C ARG A 48 12.11 -34.11 27.52
N ARG A 49 13.17 -34.52 28.17
CA ARG A 49 14.47 -33.84 28.04
C ARG A 49 15.02 -34.12 26.64
N TYR A 50 14.80 -33.19 25.73
CA TYR A 50 15.46 -33.18 24.45
C TYR A 50 16.84 -32.52 24.63
N ASP A 51 17.89 -33.30 24.69
CA ASP A 51 19.30 -32.82 24.66
C ASP A 51 19.65 -32.29 23.26
N ASN A 52 18.75 -32.44 22.29
CA ASN A 52 18.96 -32.09 20.89
C ASN A 52 18.09 -30.90 20.52
N SER A 53 18.72 -29.72 20.45
CA SER A 53 18.10 -28.47 19.97
C SER A 53 17.81 -28.46 18.46
N SER A 54 18.18 -29.51 17.73
CA SER A 54 18.08 -29.57 16.26
C SER A 54 16.66 -29.38 15.76
N LEU A 55 15.66 -29.92 16.46
CA LEU A 55 14.26 -29.81 16.08
C LEU A 55 13.76 -28.38 16.24
N LEU A 56 14.10 -27.72 17.36
CA LEU A 56 13.76 -26.32 17.59
C LEU A 56 14.50 -25.41 16.60
N SER A 57 15.77 -25.68 16.33
CA SER A 57 16.56 -24.96 15.31
C SER A 57 15.95 -25.09 13.92
N SER A 58 15.44 -26.27 13.54
CA SER A 58 14.75 -26.48 12.28
C SER A 58 13.46 -25.66 12.20
N VAL A 59 12.65 -25.64 13.27
CA VAL A 59 11.43 -24.85 13.32
C VAL A 59 11.75 -23.34 13.23
N VAL A 60 12.77 -22.88 13.98
CA VAL A 60 13.23 -21.48 13.90
C VAL A 60 13.67 -21.12 12.49
N PHE A 61 14.42 -22.00 11.81
CA PHE A 61 14.82 -21.79 10.42
C PHE A 61 13.60 -21.62 9.51
N PHE A 62 12.60 -22.51 9.58
CA PHE A 62 11.39 -22.41 8.76
C PHE A 62 10.56 -21.14 9.07
N VAL A 63 10.46 -20.75 10.34
CA VAL A 63 9.77 -19.52 10.73
C VAL A 63 10.48 -18.29 10.18
N SER A 64 11.80 -18.22 10.37
CA SER A 64 12.63 -17.10 9.85
C SER A 64 12.56 -17.00 8.34
N GLU A 65 12.66 -18.13 7.63
CA GLU A 65 12.56 -18.18 6.16
C GLU A 65 11.19 -17.71 5.67
N SER A 66 10.12 -18.17 6.34
CA SER A 66 8.74 -17.72 6.02
C SER A 66 8.53 -16.23 6.28
N MET A 67 9.11 -15.69 7.35
CA MET A 67 9.05 -14.26 7.65
C MET A 67 9.82 -13.43 6.60
N ASN A 68 11.03 -13.85 6.25
CA ASN A 68 11.86 -13.22 5.21
C ASN A 68 11.15 -13.21 3.85
N ARG A 69 10.59 -14.34 3.45
CA ARG A 69 9.82 -14.45 2.21
C ARG A 69 8.63 -13.49 2.19
N LYS A 70 7.87 -13.43 3.27
CA LYS A 70 6.73 -12.51 3.40
C LYS A 70 7.16 -11.04 3.34
N GLN A 71 8.29 -10.68 3.96
CA GLN A 71 8.85 -9.33 3.87
C GLN A 71 9.32 -9.00 2.44
N GLN A 72 9.98 -9.92 1.76
CA GLN A 72 10.39 -9.73 0.37
C GLN A 72 9.17 -9.57 -0.54
N GLU A 73 8.13 -10.39 -0.39
CA GLU A 73 6.88 -10.23 -1.11
C GLU A 73 6.21 -8.88 -0.84
N GLN A 74 6.23 -8.40 0.41
CA GLN A 74 5.70 -7.08 0.75
C GLN A 74 6.54 -5.94 0.16
N LYS A 75 7.87 -6.05 0.16
CA LYS A 75 8.76 -5.07 -0.48
C LYS A 75 8.53 -5.03 -2.00
N LEU A 76 8.44 -6.19 -2.65
CA LEU A 76 8.14 -6.29 -4.08
C LEU A 76 6.77 -5.68 -4.42
N LYS A 77 5.74 -5.95 -3.60
CA LYS A 77 4.42 -5.32 -3.74
C LYS A 77 4.49 -3.81 -3.54
N ALA A 78 5.20 -3.32 -2.53
CA ALA A 78 5.35 -1.89 -2.28
C ALA A 78 6.09 -1.18 -3.42
N MET A 79 7.13 -1.79 -3.99
CA MET A 79 7.80 -1.31 -5.22
C MET A 79 6.87 -1.34 -6.44
N SER A 80 5.88 -2.25 -6.46
CA SER A 80 4.87 -2.37 -7.49
C SER A 80 3.68 -1.40 -7.35
N TYR A 81 3.67 -0.48 -6.39
CA TYR A 81 2.55 0.47 -6.19
C TYR A 81 2.77 1.85 -6.80
N LEU A 82 3.96 2.14 -7.26
CA LEU A 82 4.25 3.38 -7.98
C LEU A 82 4.28 3.13 -9.48
N ASP A 83 3.82 4.11 -10.24
CA ASP A 83 4.04 4.14 -11.68
C ASP A 83 5.49 4.53 -11.96
N SER A 84 6.19 3.74 -12.75
CA SER A 84 7.62 3.90 -13.02
C SER A 84 7.97 5.19 -13.76
N MET A 85 7.03 5.73 -14.54
CA MET A 85 7.23 6.95 -15.32
C MET A 85 6.90 8.21 -14.51
N THR A 86 5.74 8.20 -13.85
CA THR A 86 5.18 9.40 -13.21
C THR A 86 5.44 9.49 -11.71
N HIS A 87 5.86 8.40 -11.09
CA HIS A 87 6.15 8.24 -9.65
C HIS A 87 4.97 8.53 -8.70
N ILE A 88 3.74 8.72 -9.22
CA ILE A 88 2.53 8.65 -8.41
C ILE A 88 2.09 7.19 -8.24
N PHE A 89 1.05 6.95 -7.47
CA PHE A 89 0.53 5.60 -7.32
C PHE A 89 0.00 5.05 -8.65
N ASN A 90 0.13 3.74 -8.85
CA ASN A 90 -0.37 3.05 -10.02
C ASN A 90 -1.76 2.40 -9.78
N ARG A 91 -2.30 1.77 -10.79
CA ARG A 91 -3.58 1.05 -10.75
C ARG A 91 -3.65 -0.01 -9.64
N ASN A 92 -2.55 -0.74 -9.39
CA ASN A 92 -2.53 -1.78 -8.35
C ASN A 92 -2.70 -1.17 -6.94
N ALA A 93 -2.07 -0.01 -6.71
CA ALA A 93 -2.23 0.74 -5.47
C ALA A 93 -3.66 1.25 -5.27
N LEU A 94 -4.33 1.69 -6.36
CA LEU A 94 -5.72 2.10 -6.32
C LEU A 94 -6.64 0.94 -5.93
N ILE A 95 -6.51 -0.22 -6.59
CA ILE A 95 -7.31 -1.42 -6.30
C ILE A 95 -7.15 -1.83 -4.84
N GLU A 96 -5.92 -1.91 -4.34
CA GLU A 96 -5.68 -2.26 -2.94
C GLU A 96 -6.27 -1.22 -1.97
N ARG A 97 -6.19 0.07 -2.33
CA ARG A 97 -6.79 1.13 -1.52
C ARG A 97 -8.31 0.98 -1.44
N ILE A 98 -8.96 0.69 -2.56
CA ILE A 98 -10.40 0.43 -2.63
C ILE A 98 -10.78 -0.77 -1.78
N ASP A 99 -10.04 -1.88 -1.87
CA ASP A 99 -10.29 -3.07 -1.06
C ASP A 99 -10.16 -2.80 0.45
N LYS A 100 -9.19 -1.97 0.84
CA LYS A 100 -9.04 -1.55 2.24
C LYS A 100 -10.21 -0.68 2.70
N ILE A 101 -10.68 0.21 1.84
CA ILE A 101 -11.81 1.08 2.14
C ILE A 101 -13.10 0.24 2.26
N LYS A 102 -13.35 -0.73 1.37
CA LYS A 102 -14.52 -1.65 1.43
C LYS A 102 -14.62 -2.40 2.76
N LYS A 103 -13.51 -2.62 3.45
CA LYS A 103 -13.46 -3.26 4.78
C LYS A 103 -13.74 -2.29 5.94
N SER A 104 -13.72 -1.00 5.69
CA SER A 104 -14.03 0.04 6.69
C SER A 104 -15.42 0.59 6.44
N GLN A 105 -16.34 0.45 7.41
CA GLN A 105 -17.74 0.90 7.27
C GLN A 105 -17.86 2.42 7.33
N ASN A 106 -18.89 2.96 6.63
CA ASN A 106 -19.39 4.35 6.72
C ASN A 106 -18.35 5.44 6.44
N LYS A 107 -17.88 5.55 5.19
CA LYS A 107 -16.97 6.61 4.76
C LYS A 107 -17.52 7.35 3.55
N ASP A 108 -17.36 8.66 3.57
CA ASP A 108 -17.59 9.53 2.42
C ASP A 108 -16.43 9.34 1.43
N ILE A 109 -16.74 9.06 0.17
CA ILE A 109 -15.76 8.81 -0.86
C ILE A 109 -16.03 9.69 -2.06
N GLY A 110 -15.00 10.42 -2.46
CA GLY A 110 -14.96 11.14 -3.72
C GLY A 110 -13.96 10.49 -4.67
N ILE A 111 -14.39 10.25 -5.90
CA ILE A 111 -13.55 9.78 -7.00
C ILE A 111 -13.61 10.83 -8.12
N ALA A 112 -12.43 11.20 -8.65
CA ALA A 112 -12.33 11.99 -9.86
C ALA A 112 -11.45 11.27 -10.85
N TYR A 113 -11.91 11.22 -12.09
CA TYR A 113 -11.22 10.61 -13.21
C TYR A 113 -10.78 11.70 -14.17
N PHE A 114 -9.51 11.71 -14.52
CA PHE A 114 -8.92 12.67 -15.45
C PHE A 114 -8.40 11.90 -16.66
N ASP A 115 -8.83 12.29 -17.84
CA ASP A 115 -8.38 11.78 -19.12
C ASP A 115 -7.65 12.89 -19.87
N LEU A 116 -6.38 12.68 -20.21
CA LEU A 116 -5.53 13.67 -20.86
C LEU A 116 -5.88 13.79 -22.35
N ASN A 117 -6.41 14.93 -22.75
CA ASN A 117 -6.82 15.17 -24.11
C ASN A 117 -5.63 15.31 -25.08
N GLY A 118 -5.70 14.63 -26.21
CA GLY A 118 -4.81 14.85 -27.33
C GLY A 118 -3.38 14.29 -27.20
N LEU A 119 -3.13 13.40 -26.23
CA LEU A 119 -1.80 12.77 -26.06
C LEU A 119 -1.31 12.08 -27.33
N LYS A 120 -2.20 11.37 -28.04
CA LYS A 120 -1.85 10.75 -29.33
C LYS A 120 -1.34 11.77 -30.36
N LYS A 121 -2.02 12.91 -30.47
CA LYS A 121 -1.60 13.99 -31.39
C LYS A 121 -0.24 14.58 -31.01
N ILE A 122 0.04 14.73 -29.72
CA ILE A 122 1.35 15.18 -29.22
C ILE A 122 2.42 14.15 -29.62
N ASN A 123 2.18 12.86 -29.37
CA ASN A 123 3.10 11.79 -29.74
C ASN A 123 3.38 11.75 -31.25
N ASP A 124 2.34 11.91 -32.07
CA ASP A 124 2.45 11.87 -33.54
C ASP A 124 3.20 13.08 -34.10
N LEU A 125 3.06 14.27 -33.49
CA LEU A 125 3.68 15.51 -33.98
C LEU A 125 5.06 15.79 -33.37
N GLN A 126 5.26 15.46 -32.10
CA GLN A 126 6.44 15.86 -31.32
C GLN A 126 7.25 14.69 -30.78
N GLY A 127 6.72 13.46 -30.95
CA GLY A 127 7.37 12.23 -30.52
C GLY A 127 7.02 11.81 -29.08
N HIS A 128 7.29 10.54 -28.77
CA HIS A 128 6.95 9.93 -27.48
C HIS A 128 7.62 10.57 -26.28
N LEU A 129 8.82 11.15 -26.44
CA LEU A 129 9.51 11.83 -25.35
C LEU A 129 8.74 13.06 -24.83
N GLU A 130 8.11 13.81 -25.76
CA GLU A 130 7.27 14.96 -25.38
C GLU A 130 5.96 14.50 -24.73
N GLY A 131 5.33 13.43 -25.25
CA GLY A 131 4.18 12.81 -24.60
C GLY A 131 4.48 12.34 -23.19
N ASP A 132 5.64 11.73 -22.95
CA ASP A 132 6.09 11.32 -21.64
C ASP A 132 6.30 12.53 -20.70
N ALA A 133 6.84 13.64 -21.21
CA ALA A 133 6.99 14.86 -20.44
C ALA A 133 5.63 15.45 -20.02
N VAL A 134 4.65 15.44 -20.94
CA VAL A 134 3.27 15.88 -20.65
C VAL A 134 2.62 14.97 -19.60
N LEU A 135 2.77 13.66 -19.70
CA LEU A 135 2.26 12.70 -18.71
C LEU A 135 2.86 12.93 -17.32
N LYS A 136 4.18 13.11 -17.23
CA LYS A 136 4.88 13.42 -15.97
C LYS A 136 4.40 14.74 -15.37
N LYS A 137 4.24 15.77 -16.19
CA LYS A 137 3.74 17.08 -15.77
C LYS A 137 2.31 16.98 -15.26
N THR A 138 1.44 16.27 -15.97
CA THR A 138 0.02 16.03 -15.55
C THR A 138 -0.03 15.34 -14.20
N ALA A 139 0.71 14.24 -14.02
CA ALA A 139 0.78 13.51 -12.77
C ALA A 139 1.27 14.38 -11.61
N TYR A 140 2.31 15.19 -11.85
CA TYR A 140 2.85 16.12 -10.85
C TYR A 140 1.79 17.13 -10.40
N LEU A 141 1.11 17.79 -11.35
CA LEU A 141 0.11 18.81 -11.05
C LEU A 141 -1.12 18.24 -10.33
N ILE A 142 -1.58 17.04 -10.73
CA ILE A 142 -2.69 16.36 -10.02
C ILE A 142 -2.25 15.99 -8.60
N ASN A 143 -1.02 15.49 -8.41
CA ASN A 143 -0.54 15.13 -7.09
C ASN A 143 -0.29 16.34 -6.18
N GLU A 144 0.04 17.53 -6.72
CA GLU A 144 0.07 18.78 -5.96
C GLU A 144 -1.33 19.15 -5.42
N CYS A 145 -2.37 19.02 -6.25
CA CYS A 145 -3.73 19.29 -5.84
C CYS A 145 -4.27 18.23 -4.85
N PHE A 146 -3.84 16.99 -5.00
CA PHE A 146 -4.31 15.83 -4.24
C PHE A 146 -3.14 14.99 -3.71
N PRO A 147 -2.36 15.48 -2.73
CA PRO A 147 -1.16 14.79 -2.26
C PRO A 147 -1.46 13.36 -1.78
N ARG A 148 -0.75 12.37 -2.36
CA ARG A 148 -0.88 10.95 -2.05
C ARG A 148 -2.27 10.34 -2.27
N LYS A 149 -3.09 10.96 -3.10
CA LYS A 149 -4.44 10.52 -3.49
C LYS A 149 -4.58 10.34 -4.99
N ALA A 150 -3.53 10.63 -5.76
CA ALA A 150 -3.47 10.54 -7.21
C ALA A 150 -2.89 9.19 -7.65
N TYR A 151 -3.51 8.58 -8.64
CA TYR A 151 -3.16 7.28 -9.21
C TYR A 151 -3.12 7.38 -10.72
N ARG A 152 -2.11 6.79 -11.38
CA ARG A 152 -2.14 6.56 -12.82
C ARG A 152 -2.87 5.26 -13.10
N PHE A 153 -4.01 5.33 -13.77
CA PHE A 153 -4.88 4.18 -14.00
C PHE A 153 -4.57 3.47 -15.31
N GLY A 154 -4.26 4.24 -16.35
CA GLY A 154 -3.95 3.78 -17.69
C GLY A 154 -2.87 4.62 -18.37
N GLY A 155 -2.81 4.59 -19.71
CA GLY A 155 -1.85 5.35 -20.51
C GLY A 155 -1.87 6.85 -20.19
N ASP A 156 -2.99 7.49 -20.43
CA ASP A 156 -3.31 8.93 -20.26
C ASP A 156 -4.35 9.19 -19.18
N GLU A 157 -4.73 8.17 -18.43
CA GLU A 157 -5.80 8.16 -17.46
C GLU A 157 -5.28 8.27 -16.03
N PHE A 158 -5.83 9.22 -15.26
CA PHE A 158 -5.49 9.43 -13.86
C PHE A 158 -6.74 9.39 -12.99
N VAL A 159 -6.62 8.85 -11.80
CA VAL A 159 -7.70 8.76 -10.82
C VAL A 159 -7.28 9.45 -9.53
N VAL A 160 -8.18 10.19 -8.94
CA VAL A 160 -8.04 10.71 -7.57
C VAL A 160 -9.08 10.02 -6.70
N LEU A 161 -8.63 9.48 -5.56
CA LEU A 161 -9.49 8.85 -4.57
C LEU A 161 -9.33 9.55 -3.22
N SER A 162 -10.37 10.21 -2.77
CA SER A 162 -10.44 10.89 -1.47
C SER A 162 -11.45 10.20 -0.56
N VAL A 163 -11.08 10.05 0.71
CA VAL A 163 -11.91 9.42 1.75
C VAL A 163 -12.15 10.44 2.84
N ASP A 164 -13.29 10.33 3.51
CA ASP A 164 -13.73 11.24 4.58
C ASP A 164 -13.79 12.72 4.09
N VAL A 165 -14.34 12.92 2.89
CA VAL A 165 -14.46 14.25 2.26
C VAL A 165 -15.92 14.56 1.95
N LYS A 166 -16.37 15.77 2.29
CA LYS A 166 -17.72 16.27 1.93
C LYS A 166 -17.83 16.50 0.43
N GLU A 167 -18.95 16.11 -0.17
CA GLU A 167 -19.23 16.21 -1.60
C GLU A 167 -18.88 17.58 -2.18
N ALA A 168 -19.49 18.64 -1.67
CA ALA A 168 -19.28 20.00 -2.16
C ALA A 168 -17.81 20.45 -2.10
N SER A 169 -17.07 20.02 -1.06
CA SER A 169 -15.65 20.34 -0.91
C SER A 169 -14.81 19.57 -1.93
N PHE A 170 -15.14 18.31 -2.19
CA PHE A 170 -14.44 17.49 -3.16
C PHE A 170 -14.66 18.01 -4.58
N ILE A 171 -15.92 18.27 -4.99
CA ILE A 171 -16.25 18.81 -6.31
C ILE A 171 -15.51 20.13 -6.54
N LYS A 172 -15.55 21.05 -5.58
CA LYS A 172 -14.84 22.33 -5.67
C LYS A 172 -13.33 22.14 -5.84
N GLN A 173 -12.74 21.20 -5.11
CA GLN A 173 -11.31 20.91 -5.22
C GLN A 173 -10.96 20.34 -6.61
N VAL A 174 -11.80 19.47 -7.17
CA VAL A 174 -11.62 18.92 -8.53
C VAL A 174 -11.74 20.02 -9.59
N GLU A 175 -12.74 20.91 -9.49
CA GLU A 175 -12.88 22.05 -10.41
C GLU A 175 -11.67 22.98 -10.37
N GLN A 176 -11.14 23.24 -9.17
CA GLN A 176 -9.94 24.06 -9.00
C GLN A 176 -8.72 23.37 -9.61
N SER A 177 -8.59 22.05 -9.44
CA SER A 177 -7.50 21.28 -10.02
C SER A 177 -7.56 21.26 -11.56
N LYS A 178 -8.75 21.15 -12.15
CA LYS A 178 -8.94 21.25 -13.60
C LYS A 178 -8.45 22.61 -14.13
N LYS A 179 -8.87 23.70 -13.50
CA LYS A 179 -8.40 25.05 -13.86
C LYS A 179 -6.88 25.20 -13.72
N TYR A 180 -6.30 24.63 -12.68
CA TYR A 180 -4.87 24.65 -12.46
C TYR A 180 -4.10 23.88 -13.55
N LEU A 181 -4.61 22.72 -13.99
CA LEU A 181 -4.08 21.98 -15.13
C LEU A 181 -4.12 22.81 -16.42
N GLU A 182 -5.28 23.41 -16.73
CA GLU A 182 -5.49 24.26 -17.91
C GLU A 182 -4.53 25.46 -17.92
N GLN A 183 -4.33 26.16 -16.80
CA GLN A 183 -3.38 27.25 -16.63
C GLN A 183 -1.92 26.83 -16.90
N ASN A 184 -1.62 25.55 -16.68
CA ASN A 184 -0.31 24.96 -16.96
C ASN A 184 -0.23 24.32 -18.35
N GLY A 185 -1.22 24.54 -19.23
CA GLY A 185 -1.21 24.04 -20.61
C GLY A 185 -1.59 22.54 -20.71
N ILE A 186 -2.21 21.97 -19.70
CA ILE A 186 -2.70 20.60 -19.71
C ILE A 186 -4.24 20.60 -19.89
N SER A 187 -4.72 19.97 -20.96
CA SER A 187 -6.15 19.79 -21.22
C SER A 187 -6.57 18.39 -20.78
N CYS A 188 -7.55 18.30 -19.88
CA CYS A 188 -8.11 17.02 -19.43
C CYS A 188 -9.64 17.06 -19.45
N SER A 189 -10.26 15.96 -19.88
CA SER A 189 -11.65 15.64 -19.55
C SER A 189 -11.71 15.14 -18.12
N VAL A 190 -12.71 15.59 -17.33
CA VAL A 190 -12.78 15.24 -15.91
C VAL A 190 -14.19 14.79 -15.55
N GLY A 191 -14.30 13.54 -15.08
CA GLY A 191 -15.49 12.97 -14.46
C GLY A 191 -15.35 12.98 -12.94
N VAL A 192 -16.45 13.26 -12.22
CA VAL A 192 -16.48 13.28 -10.76
C VAL A 192 -17.65 12.47 -10.26
N SER A 193 -17.42 11.64 -9.26
CA SER A 193 -18.48 10.92 -8.56
C SER A 193 -18.23 10.96 -7.05
N TRP A 194 -19.31 10.91 -6.27
CA TRP A 194 -19.24 10.91 -4.82
C TRP A 194 -20.31 9.98 -4.23
N CYS A 195 -19.98 9.26 -3.16
CA CYS A 195 -20.95 8.44 -2.43
C CYS A 195 -20.74 8.49 -0.92
N TYR A 196 -21.82 8.30 -0.19
CA TYR A 196 -21.83 8.22 1.28
C TYR A 196 -21.47 6.82 1.79
N ASN A 197 -21.63 5.78 1.02
CA ASN A 197 -21.39 4.40 1.46
C ASN A 197 -20.68 3.57 0.38
N ILE A 198 -19.74 2.78 0.81
CA ILE A 198 -18.72 2.11 0.00
C ILE A 198 -19.22 0.94 -0.84
N ASN A 199 -20.42 0.43 -0.61
CA ASN A 199 -20.92 -0.75 -1.33
C ASN A 199 -21.00 -0.56 -2.86
N ASP A 200 -20.96 0.71 -3.32
CA ASP A 200 -21.13 1.11 -4.72
C ASP A 200 -19.86 1.65 -5.38
N VAL A 201 -18.66 1.44 -4.80
CA VAL A 201 -17.39 1.98 -5.36
C VAL A 201 -17.10 1.46 -6.76
N ASP A 202 -17.46 0.22 -7.07
CA ASP A 202 -17.27 -0.35 -8.40
C ASP A 202 -18.23 0.30 -9.43
N GLU A 203 -19.41 0.71 -8.98
CA GLU A 203 -20.39 1.47 -9.76
C GLU A 203 -19.94 2.92 -9.95
N LEU A 204 -19.42 3.54 -8.89
CA LEU A 204 -18.81 4.87 -8.93
C LEU A 204 -17.65 4.99 -9.94
N ILE A 205 -16.80 3.99 -10.00
CA ILE A 205 -15.70 3.97 -10.96
C ILE A 205 -16.24 3.84 -12.38
N LYS A 206 -17.27 3.01 -12.59
CA LYS A 206 -17.94 2.89 -13.89
C LYS A 206 -18.62 4.19 -14.32
N ASP A 207 -19.30 4.85 -13.39
CA ASP A 207 -19.95 6.14 -13.65
C ASP A 207 -18.93 7.21 -14.04
N CYS A 208 -17.80 7.31 -13.32
CA CYS A 208 -16.73 8.22 -13.72
C CYS A 208 -16.16 7.93 -15.11
N LEU A 209 -16.05 6.66 -15.50
CA LEU A 209 -15.56 6.25 -16.82
C LEU A 209 -16.56 6.59 -17.95
N LEU A 210 -17.85 6.46 -17.70
CA LEU A 210 -18.90 6.80 -18.67
C LEU A 210 -18.96 8.29 -18.98
N TYR A 211 -18.76 9.16 -17.95
CA TYR A 211 -18.78 10.62 -18.11
C TYR A 211 -17.56 11.19 -18.86
N THR A 212 -16.46 10.45 -18.95
CA THR A 212 -15.28 10.89 -19.71
C THR A 212 -15.38 10.55 -21.20
N SER A 213 -16.04 9.45 -21.56
CA SER A 213 -16.23 9.05 -22.97
C SER A 213 -17.22 9.96 -23.72
N ASP A 214 -18.24 10.47 -23.03
CA ASP A 214 -19.23 11.39 -23.64
C ASP A 214 -18.73 12.84 -23.76
N ALA A 215 -17.63 13.20 -23.09
CA ALA A 215 -17.04 14.55 -23.17
C ALA A 215 -15.89 14.65 -24.19
N ALA A 216 -15.52 13.54 -24.84
CA ALA A 216 -14.41 13.47 -25.81
C ALA A 216 -14.85 13.52 -27.28
N ASP A 217 -16.16 13.52 -27.56
CA ASP A 217 -16.80 13.78 -28.87
C ASP A 217 -17.30 15.23 -28.94
#